data_fe3ce1ed5902023f7396a8719917366f
#
_entry.id   fe3ce1ed5902023f7396a8719917366f
#
_cell.length_a   1.000
_cell.length_b   1.000
_cell.length_c   1.000
_cell.angle_alpha   90.00
_cell.angle_beta   90.00
_cell.angle_gamma   90.00
#
_symmetry.space_group_name_H-M   'P 1'
#
loop_
_entity.id
_entity.type
_entity.pdbx_description
1 polymer ?
#
loop_
_entity_poly.entity_id
_entity_poly.type
_entity_poly.pdbx_seq_one_letter_code
_entity_poly.pdbx_strand_id
1 'polypeptide(L)'
;MTLPTTMKAMVTMGHGDLDQMVLHSDWPRPEPAADEVLIKVGACGLNNTDVNTRSGWYSKTVTDATTGGAFDHVGEDDPTWGGAPITFPRIQGADVCGEIVAVGKDVDPACIGERVITDGWLRDAA
;
A
#
# COMPACT_ATOMS: atom_id res chain seq x y z
N MET A 1 20.54 16.83 3.01
CA MET A 1 20.18 15.90 4.13
C MET A 1 20.06 14.49 3.55
N THR A 2 20.74 13.54 4.11
CA THR A 2 20.66 12.15 3.66
C THR A 2 19.41 11.50 4.24
N LEU A 3 18.58 10.93 3.39
CA LEU A 3 17.40 10.20 3.82
C LEU A 3 17.82 8.84 4.43
N PRO A 4 17.11 8.35 5.47
CA PRO A 4 17.40 7.03 6.02
C PRO A 4 17.08 5.93 4.98
N THR A 5 17.80 4.83 5.05
CA THR A 5 17.61 3.67 4.15
C THR A 5 16.45 2.78 4.56
N THR A 6 15.96 2.96 5.79
CA THR A 6 14.83 2.22 6.35
C THR A 6 13.76 3.16 6.86
N MET A 7 12.55 2.64 7.05
CA MET A 7 11.39 3.38 7.53
C MET A 7 10.54 2.53 8.48
N LYS A 8 9.67 3.18 9.23
CA LYS A 8 8.57 2.49 9.93
C LYS A 8 7.47 2.15 8.92
N ALA A 9 6.95 0.94 9.01
CA ALA A 9 5.86 0.50 8.16
C ALA A 9 4.93 -0.44 8.91
N MET A 10 3.63 -0.27 8.70
CA MET A 10 2.63 -1.28 9.05
C MET A 10 2.47 -2.20 7.85
N VAL A 11 2.89 -3.45 8.01
CA VAL A 11 2.95 -4.43 6.93
C VAL A 11 1.89 -5.49 7.14
N THR A 12 1.08 -5.71 6.13
CA THR A 12 0.11 -6.83 6.10
C THR A 12 0.83 -8.06 5.56
N MET A 13 0.90 -9.11 6.36
CA MET A 13 1.69 -10.31 6.09
C MET A 13 0.91 -11.37 5.31
N GLY A 14 -0.42 -11.28 5.34
CA GLY A 14 -1.31 -12.22 4.68
C GLY A 14 -2.77 -11.84 4.86
N HIS A 15 -3.66 -12.64 4.28
CA HIS A 15 -5.09 -12.55 4.63
C HIS A 15 -5.30 -13.04 6.06
N GLY A 16 -6.23 -12.40 6.77
CA GLY A 16 -6.55 -12.80 8.13
C GLY A 16 -7.05 -11.67 9.01
N ASP A 17 -6.89 -11.83 10.30
CA ASP A 17 -7.30 -10.84 11.30
C ASP A 17 -6.15 -9.86 11.60
N LEU A 18 -6.29 -9.07 12.63
CA LEU A 18 -5.35 -8.00 13.00
C LEU A 18 -3.93 -8.50 13.30
N ASP A 19 -3.77 -9.76 13.68
CA ASP A 19 -2.48 -10.41 13.86
C ASP A 19 -1.62 -10.45 12.58
N GLN A 20 -2.25 -10.33 11.40
CA GLN A 20 -1.56 -10.22 10.12
C GLN A 20 -0.94 -8.83 9.88
N MET A 21 -1.27 -7.85 10.71
CA MET A 21 -0.71 -6.50 10.62
C MET A 21 0.48 -6.36 11.57
N VAL A 22 1.68 -6.26 11.03
CA VAL A 22 2.92 -6.22 11.80
C VAL A 22 3.62 -4.87 11.62
N LEU A 23 3.91 -4.19 12.73
CA LEU A 23 4.69 -2.96 12.71
C LEU A 23 6.19 -3.29 12.60
N HIS A 24 6.82 -2.85 11.53
CA HIS A 24 8.26 -2.88 11.34
C HIS A 24 8.87 -1.50 11.61
N SER A 25 10.00 -1.44 12.28
CA SER A 25 10.74 -0.20 12.53
C SER A 25 11.88 0.04 11.53
N ASP A 26 12.22 -0.96 10.74
CA ASP A 26 13.40 -1.03 9.87
C ASP A 26 13.07 -1.57 8.47
N TRP A 27 11.83 -1.37 8.00
CA TRP A 27 11.42 -1.76 6.65
C TRP A 27 12.23 -1.00 5.61
N PRO A 28 12.69 -1.64 4.53
CA PRO A 28 13.42 -0.95 3.47
C PRO A 28 12.61 0.22 2.90
N ARG A 29 13.23 1.40 2.85
CA ARG A 29 12.62 2.55 2.20
C ARG A 29 12.62 2.34 0.68
N PRO A 30 11.50 2.59 -0.03
CA PRO A 30 11.49 2.52 -1.48
C PRO A 30 12.35 3.63 -2.10
N GLU A 31 12.89 3.36 -3.27
CA GLU A 31 13.55 4.37 -4.10
C GLU A 31 12.60 4.76 -5.25
N PRO A 32 12.48 6.05 -5.57
CA PRO A 32 11.64 6.48 -6.68
C PRO A 32 12.23 6.02 -8.02
N ALA A 33 11.39 5.53 -8.91
CA ALA A 33 11.77 5.29 -10.29
C ALA A 33 12.06 6.61 -11.02
N ALA A 34 12.44 6.53 -12.29
CA ALA A 34 12.90 7.70 -13.05
C ALA A 34 11.89 8.86 -13.09
N ASP A 35 10.61 8.53 -13.18
CA ASP A 35 9.47 9.45 -13.31
C ASP A 35 8.62 9.55 -12.03
N GLU A 36 9.12 9.02 -10.91
CA GLU A 36 8.42 8.99 -9.63
C GLU A 36 8.99 10.01 -8.62
N VAL A 37 8.20 10.25 -7.59
CA VAL A 37 8.61 11.01 -6.40
C VAL A 37 8.54 10.14 -5.16
N LEU A 38 9.40 10.41 -4.19
CA LEU A 38 9.34 9.81 -2.86
C LEU A 38 8.64 10.78 -1.91
N ILE A 39 7.54 10.34 -1.32
CA ILE A 39 6.77 11.13 -0.36
C ILE A 39 7.05 10.65 1.05
N LYS A 40 7.49 11.58 1.91
CA LYS A 40 7.51 11.35 3.36
C LYS A 40 6.09 11.52 3.89
N VAL A 41 5.48 10.40 4.27
CA VAL A 41 4.08 10.36 4.72
C VAL A 41 3.92 11.14 6.02
N GLY A 42 3.04 12.13 5.99
CA GLY A 42 2.61 12.90 7.17
C GLY A 42 1.28 12.40 7.74
N ALA A 43 0.40 11.94 6.86
CA ALA A 43 -0.89 11.36 7.22
C ALA A 43 -1.36 10.39 6.13
N CYS A 44 -2.17 9.42 6.52
CA CYS A 44 -2.84 8.50 5.59
C CYS A 44 -4.30 8.31 6.02
N GLY A 45 -5.18 8.16 5.04
CA GLY A 45 -6.58 7.82 5.28
C GLY A 45 -6.75 6.32 5.50
N LEU A 46 -7.68 5.96 6.38
CA LEU A 46 -8.15 4.58 6.55
C LEU A 46 -9.48 4.42 5.84
N ASN A 47 -9.65 3.29 5.15
CA ASN A 47 -10.84 3.01 4.37
C ASN A 47 -11.28 1.54 4.54
N ASN A 48 -12.54 1.25 4.26
CA ASN A 48 -13.04 -0.13 4.25
C ASN A 48 -12.27 -1.03 3.28
N THR A 49 -11.68 -0.47 2.23
CA THR A 49 -10.83 -1.22 1.29
C THR A 49 -9.60 -1.84 1.97
N ASP A 50 -9.08 -1.22 3.03
CA ASP A 50 -7.94 -1.77 3.78
C ASP A 50 -8.35 -3.03 4.54
N VAL A 51 -9.53 -3.02 5.15
CA VAL A 51 -10.13 -4.19 5.81
C VAL A 51 -10.44 -5.27 4.78
N ASN A 52 -11.07 -4.90 3.68
CA ASN A 52 -11.46 -5.83 2.62
C ASN A 52 -10.25 -6.51 1.99
N THR A 53 -9.14 -5.79 1.79
CA THR A 53 -7.88 -6.34 1.29
C THR A 53 -7.31 -7.38 2.24
N ARG A 54 -7.23 -7.05 3.53
CA ARG A 54 -6.71 -7.96 4.56
C ARG A 54 -7.62 -9.17 4.75
N SER A 55 -8.94 -8.97 4.75
CA SER A 55 -9.91 -10.04 4.94
C SER A 55 -10.11 -10.95 3.71
N GLY A 56 -9.50 -10.61 2.57
CA GLY A 56 -9.67 -11.36 1.34
C GLY A 56 -11.02 -11.17 0.64
N TRP A 57 -11.78 -10.13 0.99
CA TRP A 57 -13.11 -9.87 0.43
C TRP A 57 -13.11 -9.74 -1.10
N TYR A 58 -11.99 -9.31 -1.68
CA TYR A 58 -11.85 -9.19 -3.14
C TYR A 58 -11.56 -10.52 -3.85
N SER A 59 -11.35 -11.61 -3.14
CA SER A 59 -11.20 -12.92 -3.74
C SER A 59 -12.50 -13.36 -4.41
N LYS A 60 -12.40 -13.96 -5.60
CA LYS A 60 -13.55 -14.53 -6.32
C LYS A 60 -14.15 -15.75 -5.63
N THR A 61 -13.44 -16.35 -4.69
CA THR A 61 -13.90 -17.51 -3.90
C THR A 61 -14.78 -17.09 -2.73
N VAL A 62 -14.78 -15.80 -2.35
CA VAL A 62 -15.65 -15.27 -1.29
C VAL A 62 -17.03 -15.02 -1.83
N THR A 63 -18.00 -15.84 -1.43
CA THR A 63 -19.41 -15.77 -1.86
C THR A 63 -20.35 -15.20 -0.80
N ASP A 64 -19.88 -15.11 0.45
CA ASP A 64 -20.67 -14.65 1.58
C ASP A 64 -20.19 -13.30 2.13
N ALA A 65 -21.06 -12.61 2.89
CA ALA A 65 -20.70 -11.36 3.54
C ALA A 65 -19.59 -11.56 4.57
N THR A 66 -18.64 -10.64 4.60
CA THR A 66 -17.37 -10.70 5.34
C THR A 66 -17.47 -10.62 6.87
N THR A 67 -18.63 -10.86 7.45
CA THR A 67 -18.87 -10.72 8.89
C THR A 67 -18.45 -11.92 9.75
N GLY A 68 -17.80 -12.91 9.20
CA GLY A 68 -17.27 -14.03 9.98
C GLY A 68 -16.74 -15.16 9.11
N GLY A 69 -15.49 -15.53 9.29
CA GLY A 69 -14.91 -16.75 8.71
C GLY A 69 -14.46 -16.68 7.25
N ALA A 70 -14.48 -15.51 6.61
CA ALA A 70 -14.01 -15.36 5.23
C ALA A 70 -12.52 -15.69 5.06
N PHE A 71 -11.74 -15.62 6.14
CA PHE A 71 -10.28 -15.81 6.13
C PHE A 71 -9.86 -17.26 5.88
N ASP A 72 -10.72 -18.22 6.25
CA ASP A 72 -10.36 -19.64 6.20
C ASP A 72 -10.35 -20.23 4.79
N HIS A 73 -10.83 -19.47 3.81
CA HIS A 73 -11.06 -19.96 2.45
C HIS A 73 -10.28 -19.24 1.35
N VAL A 74 -9.49 -18.21 1.72
CA VAL A 74 -8.73 -17.42 0.74
C VAL A 74 -7.29 -17.90 0.68
N GLY A 75 -6.92 -18.54 -0.43
CA GLY A 75 -5.53 -18.91 -0.72
C GLY A 75 -4.69 -17.69 -1.13
N GLU A 76 -3.38 -17.79 -0.97
CA GLU A 76 -2.44 -16.74 -1.39
C GLU A 76 -2.48 -16.45 -2.89
N ASP A 77 -2.87 -17.45 -3.69
CA ASP A 77 -2.95 -17.37 -5.15
C ASP A 77 -4.37 -17.08 -5.67
N ASP A 78 -5.34 -16.84 -4.79
CA ASP A 78 -6.73 -16.59 -5.20
C ASP A 78 -6.84 -15.29 -6.01
N PRO A 79 -7.39 -15.35 -7.24
CA PRO A 79 -7.54 -14.16 -8.06
C PRO A 79 -8.58 -13.20 -7.47
N THR A 80 -8.26 -11.91 -7.49
CA THR A 80 -9.20 -10.85 -7.14
C THR A 80 -10.19 -10.58 -8.27
N TRP A 81 -11.21 -9.77 -7.99
CA TRP A 81 -12.13 -9.26 -9.02
C TRP A 81 -11.40 -8.49 -10.15
N GLY A 82 -10.20 -7.95 -9.86
CA GLY A 82 -9.31 -7.34 -10.85
C GLY A 82 -8.48 -8.33 -11.68
N GLY A 83 -8.58 -9.63 -11.42
CA GLY A 83 -7.93 -10.69 -12.20
C GLY A 83 -6.56 -11.13 -11.70
N ALA A 84 -5.89 -10.35 -10.83
CA ALA A 84 -4.61 -10.70 -10.21
C ALA A 84 -4.79 -10.94 -8.70
N PRO A 85 -4.06 -11.90 -8.10
CA PRO A 85 -4.08 -12.09 -6.66
C PRO A 85 -3.42 -10.91 -5.95
N ILE A 86 -3.86 -10.66 -4.71
CA ILE A 86 -3.18 -9.73 -3.81
C ILE A 86 -1.95 -10.43 -3.24
N THR A 87 -0.79 -9.81 -3.41
CA THR A 87 0.48 -10.36 -2.95
C THR A 87 0.89 -9.80 -1.59
N PHE A 88 1.50 -10.63 -0.77
CA PHE A 88 2.03 -10.28 0.55
C PHE A 88 3.54 -10.63 0.65
N PRO A 89 4.29 -10.00 1.56
CA PRO A 89 3.88 -8.91 2.44
C PRO A 89 3.65 -7.61 1.67
N ARG A 90 2.76 -6.75 2.18
CA ARG A 90 2.50 -5.45 1.54
C ARG A 90 2.18 -4.35 2.55
N ILE A 91 2.51 -3.13 2.19
CA ILE A 91 2.02 -1.94 2.86
C ILE A 91 0.76 -1.51 2.11
N GLN A 92 -0.38 -1.49 2.80
CA GLN A 92 -1.68 -1.14 2.22
C GLN A 92 -1.96 0.35 2.39
N GLY A 93 -3.04 0.77 1.71
CA GLY A 93 -3.56 2.12 1.74
C GLY A 93 -3.44 2.81 0.39
N ALA A 94 -4.35 3.72 0.12
CA ALA A 94 -4.40 4.48 -1.12
C ALA A 94 -4.37 6.00 -0.87
N ASP A 95 -4.73 6.44 0.34
CA ASP A 95 -4.88 7.85 0.67
C ASP A 95 -3.65 8.34 1.43
N VAL A 96 -2.80 9.10 0.77
CA VAL A 96 -1.55 9.60 1.34
C VAL A 96 -1.48 11.12 1.22
N CYS A 97 -1.10 11.77 2.31
CA CYS A 97 -0.70 13.17 2.36
C CYS A 97 0.73 13.23 2.93
N GLY A 98 1.59 14.02 2.31
CA GLY A 98 2.97 14.14 2.78
C GLY A 98 3.76 15.20 2.03
N GLU A 99 5.07 15.14 2.21
CA GLU A 99 6.04 16.04 1.60
C GLU A 99 6.94 15.27 0.64
N ILE A 100 7.16 15.81 -0.56
CA ILE A 100 8.12 15.25 -1.51
C ILE A 100 9.52 15.45 -0.95
N VAL A 101 10.26 14.37 -0.75
CA VAL A 101 11.61 14.39 -0.16
C VAL A 101 12.71 13.94 -1.12
N ALA A 102 12.34 13.26 -2.20
CA ALA A 102 13.25 12.88 -3.27
C ALA A 102 12.46 12.71 -4.58
N VAL A 103 13.16 12.77 -5.70
CA VAL A 103 12.58 12.62 -7.05
C VAL A 103 13.45 11.71 -7.91
N GLY A 104 12.81 11.05 -8.87
CA GLY A 104 13.50 10.34 -9.93
C GLY A 104 14.21 11.28 -10.91
N LYS A 105 15.07 10.74 -11.74
CA LYS A 105 15.95 11.52 -12.64
C LYS A 105 15.20 12.36 -13.69
N ASP A 106 13.96 11.97 -14.02
CA ASP A 106 13.14 12.62 -15.06
C ASP A 106 12.11 13.59 -14.46
N VAL A 107 12.11 13.77 -13.13
CA VAL A 107 11.21 14.69 -12.41
C VAL A 107 11.96 15.96 -12.03
N ASP A 108 11.32 17.12 -12.16
CA ASP A 108 11.89 18.40 -11.77
C ASP A 108 12.17 18.43 -10.25
N PRO A 109 13.43 18.58 -9.81
CA PRO A 109 13.76 18.63 -8.40
C PRO A 109 13.20 19.86 -7.66
N ALA A 110 12.68 20.84 -8.37
CA ALA A 110 12.05 22.02 -7.77
C ALA A 110 10.81 21.68 -6.91
N CYS A 111 10.18 20.52 -7.15
CA CYS A 111 9.03 20.06 -6.36
C CYS A 111 9.42 19.45 -4.99
N ILE A 112 10.70 19.25 -4.71
CA ILE A 112 11.15 18.79 -3.39
C ILE A 112 10.78 19.83 -2.32
N GLY A 113 10.10 19.38 -1.26
CA GLY A 113 9.56 20.22 -0.19
C GLY A 113 8.07 20.57 -0.38
N GLU A 114 7.47 20.27 -1.53
CA GLU A 114 6.04 20.46 -1.72
C GLU A 114 5.23 19.47 -0.88
N ARG A 115 4.13 19.96 -0.32
CA ARG A 115 3.13 19.12 0.34
C ARG A 115 2.07 18.68 -0.68
N VAL A 116 1.82 17.39 -0.73
CA VAL A 116 0.98 16.77 -1.74
C VAL A 116 -0.01 15.80 -1.11
N ILE A 117 -1.10 15.59 -1.84
CA ILE A 117 -2.06 14.51 -1.64
C ILE A 117 -2.01 13.64 -2.89
N THR A 118 -1.98 12.32 -2.71
CA THR A 118 -2.00 11.41 -3.86
C THR A 118 -3.43 11.18 -4.35
N ASP A 119 -3.59 11.08 -5.66
CA ASP A 119 -4.81 10.57 -6.28
C ASP A 119 -4.62 9.07 -6.57
N GLY A 120 -5.22 8.22 -5.74
CA GLY A 120 -5.11 6.76 -5.87
C GLY A 120 -5.81 6.18 -7.11
N TRP A 121 -6.53 7.00 -7.88
CA TRP A 121 -7.19 6.59 -9.12
C TRP A 121 -6.34 6.79 -10.37
N LEU A 122 -5.26 7.55 -10.28
CA LEU A 122 -4.30 7.68 -11.37
C LEU A 122 -3.59 6.33 -11.55
N ARG A 123 -3.78 5.76 -12.70
CA ARG A 123 -3.15 4.51 -13.12
C ARG A 123 -2.26 4.82 -14.32
N ASP A 124 -1.18 4.07 -14.44
CA ASP A 124 -0.38 4.14 -15.65
C ASP A 124 -1.28 3.92 -16.86
N ALA A 125 -1.23 4.87 -17.78
CA ALA A 125 -1.82 4.71 -19.09
C ALA A 125 -0.93 3.74 -19.88
N ALA A 126 -1.07 2.47 -19.60
CA ALA A 126 -0.41 1.43 -20.39
C ALA A 126 -1.19 1.16 -21.66
#